data_a7463cf883058932aa8eea5d1fb2cba7
#
_entry.id   a7463cf883058932aa8eea5d1fb2cba7
#
_cell.length_a   1.000
_cell.length_b   1.000
_cell.length_c   1.000
_cell.angle_alpha   90.00
_cell.angle_beta   90.00
_cell.angle_gamma   90.00
#
_symmetry.space_group_name_H-M   'P 1'
#
loop_
_entity.id
_entity.type
_entity.pdbx_description
1 polymer ?
#
loop_
_entity_poly.entity_id
_entity_poly.type
_entity_poly.pdbx_seq_one_letter_code
_entity_poly.pdbx_strand_id
1 'polypeptide(L)'
;MGNNTESVATKAAKIKDLSKVIRVDADHLDHLLAEDAARIIEIISEEYQVILAAHSWYSRNFLPRAAARLDIALISDVLKIEANNIYTRAIYAGNVHARIQSNDPIQLLTVHSSLFEPISNEGGNAQIIIKDAPLPLNLTSWQSEKINKSDRPALTDAKIVISGGRSLGSEENFNNVLSPLVDEVGAALGATRAAVDAGYAPNEIQVGQTGVVVAPDLYIAVGVYGANQHVYGMKDSRVVVAINNDPDATIFQFADYGLVAYLFEAVPEMLNLIKE
;
A
#
# COMPACT_ATOMS: atom_id res chain seq x y z
N MET A 1 -7.24 -0.76 -17.47
CA MET A 1 -7.67 -2.11 -17.84
C MET A 1 -8.65 -2.65 -16.79
N GLY A 2 -9.72 -3.36 -17.22
CA GLY A 2 -10.79 -3.84 -16.34
C GLY A 2 -12.09 -4.06 -17.09
N ASN A 3 -13.22 -4.08 -16.37
CA ASN A 3 -14.57 -4.09 -16.92
C ASN A 3 -15.29 -2.79 -16.53
N ASN A 4 -16.05 -2.20 -17.46
CA ASN A 4 -16.78 -0.95 -17.27
C ASN A 4 -15.91 0.24 -16.78
N THR A 5 -14.72 0.40 -17.34
CA THR A 5 -13.69 1.36 -16.87
C THR A 5 -13.86 2.78 -17.44
N GLU A 6 -14.95 3.11 -18.11
CA GLU A 6 -15.16 4.41 -18.76
C GLU A 6 -15.09 5.60 -17.80
N SER A 7 -15.78 5.48 -16.65
CA SER A 7 -15.80 6.54 -15.63
C SER A 7 -14.41 6.78 -15.05
N VAL A 8 -13.63 5.69 -14.84
CA VAL A 8 -12.26 5.76 -14.33
C VAL A 8 -11.34 6.39 -15.38
N ALA A 9 -11.46 6.00 -16.65
CA ALA A 9 -10.68 6.58 -17.74
C ALA A 9 -10.97 8.09 -17.89
N THR A 10 -12.23 8.50 -17.76
CA THR A 10 -12.64 9.90 -17.81
C THR A 10 -12.06 10.72 -16.65
N LYS A 11 -12.01 10.15 -15.45
CA LYS A 11 -11.34 10.78 -14.29
C LYS A 11 -9.83 10.87 -14.51
N ALA A 12 -9.21 9.79 -14.97
CA ALA A 12 -7.77 9.78 -15.26
C ALA A 12 -7.37 10.80 -16.33
N ALA A 13 -8.20 11.05 -17.35
CA ALA A 13 -7.92 12.04 -18.39
C ALA A 13 -7.83 13.49 -17.87
N LYS A 14 -8.37 13.77 -16.67
CA LYS A 14 -8.30 15.10 -16.01
C LYS A 14 -6.99 15.33 -15.25
N ILE A 15 -6.19 14.29 -15.05
CA ILE A 15 -4.90 14.40 -14.34
C ILE A 15 -3.97 15.29 -15.15
N LYS A 16 -3.36 16.26 -14.48
CA LYS A 16 -2.43 17.21 -15.08
C LYS A 16 -1.25 16.48 -15.75
N ASP A 17 -0.79 17.03 -16.86
CA ASP A 17 0.41 16.59 -17.61
C ASP A 17 0.37 15.15 -18.18
N LEU A 18 -0.80 14.50 -18.17
CA LEU A 18 -0.97 13.25 -18.92
C LEU A 18 -1.16 13.53 -20.41
N SER A 19 -0.42 12.84 -21.26
CA SER A 19 -0.55 12.93 -22.72
C SER A 19 -1.71 12.09 -23.26
N LYS A 20 -1.91 10.89 -22.71
CA LYS A 20 -2.97 9.95 -23.13
C LYS A 20 -3.36 9.00 -22.00
N VAL A 21 -4.58 8.48 -22.06
CA VAL A 21 -5.11 7.38 -21.26
C VAL A 21 -5.39 6.20 -22.17
N ILE A 22 -4.79 5.05 -21.93
CA ILE A 22 -5.10 3.81 -22.66
C ILE A 22 -6.16 3.06 -21.84
N ARG A 23 -7.32 2.84 -22.47
CA ARG A 23 -8.40 2.04 -21.90
C ARG A 23 -8.42 0.68 -22.60
N VAL A 24 -8.34 -0.40 -21.80
CA VAL A 24 -8.55 -1.79 -22.23
C VAL A 24 -9.70 -2.33 -21.38
N ASP A 25 -10.81 -2.67 -22.03
CA ASP A 25 -12.08 -2.98 -21.37
C ASP A 25 -12.67 -4.25 -21.94
N ALA A 26 -12.99 -5.23 -21.08
CA ALA A 26 -13.67 -6.47 -21.46
C ALA A 26 -14.23 -7.19 -20.24
N ASP A 27 -15.29 -7.98 -20.41
CA ASP A 27 -15.97 -8.70 -19.33
C ASP A 27 -15.03 -9.61 -18.53
N HIS A 28 -14.11 -10.31 -19.21
CA HIS A 28 -13.15 -11.21 -18.55
C HIS A 28 -12.10 -10.48 -17.69
N LEU A 29 -12.01 -9.16 -17.78
CA LEU A 29 -11.10 -8.33 -17.00
C LEU A 29 -11.76 -7.78 -15.71
N ASP A 30 -12.96 -8.22 -15.35
CA ASP A 30 -13.71 -7.73 -14.19
C ASP A 30 -12.90 -7.89 -12.88
N HIS A 31 -12.33 -9.05 -12.65
CA HIS A 31 -11.44 -9.31 -11.50
C HIS A 31 -9.94 -9.26 -11.85
N LEU A 32 -9.62 -8.85 -13.04
CA LEU A 32 -8.29 -8.65 -13.62
C LEU A 32 -7.23 -9.64 -13.11
N LEU A 33 -7.31 -10.88 -13.57
CA LEU A 33 -6.35 -11.93 -13.24
C LEU A 33 -4.92 -11.53 -13.65
N ALA A 34 -3.93 -11.93 -12.85
CA ALA A 34 -2.55 -11.49 -13.03
C ALA A 34 -1.95 -11.87 -14.39
N GLU A 35 -2.32 -13.04 -14.94
CA GLU A 35 -1.88 -13.49 -16.26
C GLU A 35 -2.43 -12.64 -17.40
N ASP A 36 -3.70 -12.22 -17.31
CA ASP A 36 -4.33 -11.37 -18.32
C ASP A 36 -3.78 -9.94 -18.22
N ALA A 37 -3.61 -9.41 -17.02
CA ALA A 37 -2.96 -8.13 -16.77
C ALA A 37 -1.53 -8.10 -17.34
N ALA A 38 -0.73 -9.13 -17.08
CA ALA A 38 0.64 -9.24 -17.57
C ALA A 38 0.69 -9.27 -19.10
N ARG A 39 -0.27 -9.95 -19.76
CA ARG A 39 -0.37 -9.99 -21.22
C ARG A 39 -0.72 -8.63 -21.82
N ILE A 40 -1.61 -7.88 -21.17
CA ILE A 40 -1.93 -6.52 -21.62
C ILE A 40 -0.68 -5.63 -21.52
N ILE A 41 0.07 -5.70 -20.41
CA ILE A 41 1.32 -4.95 -20.25
C ILE A 41 2.34 -5.34 -21.34
N GLU A 42 2.51 -6.63 -21.63
CA GLU A 42 3.38 -7.09 -22.70
C GLU A 42 3.01 -6.43 -24.05
N ILE A 43 1.73 -6.44 -24.44
CA ILE A 43 1.26 -5.88 -25.71
C ILE A 43 1.47 -4.36 -25.81
N ILE A 44 1.26 -3.62 -24.70
CA ILE A 44 1.42 -2.17 -24.74
C ILE A 44 2.87 -1.71 -24.53
N SER A 45 3.74 -2.58 -24.04
CA SER A 45 5.12 -2.24 -23.65
C SER A 45 5.99 -1.75 -24.79
N GLU A 46 5.73 -2.21 -26.03
CA GLU A 46 6.49 -1.84 -27.22
C GLU A 46 6.50 -0.32 -27.50
N GLU A 47 5.51 0.40 -26.98
CA GLU A 47 5.39 1.86 -27.15
C GLU A 47 6.14 2.67 -26.07
N TYR A 48 6.73 2.02 -25.06
CA TYR A 48 7.23 2.69 -23.85
C TYR A 48 8.65 2.23 -23.50
N GLN A 49 9.46 3.16 -23.01
CA GLN A 49 10.78 2.87 -22.47
C GLN A 49 10.74 2.56 -20.98
N VAL A 50 9.76 3.09 -20.27
CA VAL A 50 9.58 2.90 -18.82
C VAL A 50 8.12 2.59 -18.54
N ILE A 51 7.87 1.52 -17.80
CA ILE A 51 6.56 1.13 -17.30
C ILE A 51 6.66 1.06 -15.78
N LEU A 52 5.81 1.81 -15.10
CA LEU A 52 5.82 1.84 -13.64
C LEU A 52 4.41 1.68 -13.05
N ALA A 53 4.35 1.12 -11.85
CA ALA A 53 3.13 1.06 -11.03
C ALA A 53 3.48 1.29 -9.56
N ALA A 54 2.50 1.66 -8.74
CA ALA A 54 2.68 1.69 -7.30
C ALA A 54 3.09 0.31 -6.78
N HIS A 55 3.97 0.23 -5.77
CA HIS A 55 4.37 -1.03 -5.13
C HIS A 55 3.25 -1.56 -4.25
N SER A 56 2.17 -2.03 -4.87
CA SER A 56 0.97 -2.58 -4.24
C SER A 56 0.90 -4.10 -4.37
N TRP A 57 0.03 -4.74 -3.60
CA TRP A 57 -0.24 -6.17 -3.74
C TRP A 57 -0.60 -6.55 -5.16
N TYR A 58 -1.36 -5.70 -5.81
CA TYR A 58 -1.84 -5.91 -7.14
C TYR A 58 -0.71 -5.90 -8.17
N SER A 59 0.09 -4.86 -8.20
CA SER A 59 1.22 -4.74 -9.12
C SER A 59 2.31 -5.79 -8.87
N ARG A 60 2.53 -6.16 -7.61
CA ARG A 60 3.45 -7.24 -7.20
C ARG A 60 3.02 -8.62 -7.70
N ASN A 61 1.74 -8.80 -8.06
CA ASN A 61 1.25 -10.04 -8.62
C ASN A 61 1.45 -10.12 -10.14
N PHE A 62 1.16 -9.07 -10.90
CA PHE A 62 1.20 -9.15 -12.37
C PHE A 62 2.48 -8.61 -13.01
N LEU A 63 3.16 -7.59 -12.44
CA LEU A 63 4.37 -7.05 -13.07
C LEU A 63 5.55 -8.03 -13.13
N PRO A 64 5.82 -8.90 -12.13
CA PRO A 64 6.84 -9.94 -12.27
C PRO A 64 6.55 -10.92 -13.42
N ARG A 65 5.26 -11.19 -13.67
CA ARG A 65 4.84 -12.03 -14.82
C ARG A 65 5.08 -11.31 -16.15
N ALA A 66 4.77 -10.01 -16.20
CA ALA A 66 5.06 -9.19 -17.38
C ALA A 66 6.57 -9.11 -17.64
N ALA A 67 7.39 -8.91 -16.62
CA ALA A 67 8.86 -8.91 -16.71
C ALA A 67 9.39 -10.21 -17.31
N ALA A 68 8.92 -11.36 -16.79
CA ALA A 68 9.31 -12.67 -17.30
C ALA A 68 8.89 -12.90 -18.77
N ARG A 69 7.72 -12.38 -19.19
CA ARG A 69 7.26 -12.49 -20.58
C ARG A 69 8.06 -11.62 -21.54
N LEU A 70 8.56 -10.49 -21.06
CA LEU A 70 9.38 -9.55 -21.82
C LEU A 70 10.88 -9.87 -21.78
N ASP A 71 11.27 -10.87 -20.98
CA ASP A 71 12.68 -11.24 -20.71
C ASP A 71 13.51 -10.06 -20.20
N ILE A 72 12.94 -9.29 -19.27
CA ILE A 72 13.57 -8.13 -18.62
C ILE A 72 13.49 -8.23 -17.10
N ALA A 73 14.31 -7.44 -16.40
CA ALA A 73 14.27 -7.36 -14.94
C ALA A 73 13.13 -6.46 -14.44
N LEU A 74 12.43 -6.88 -13.38
CA LEU A 74 11.58 -6.00 -12.58
C LEU A 74 12.41 -5.34 -11.48
N ILE A 75 12.47 -4.02 -11.48
CA ILE A 75 13.05 -3.24 -10.38
C ILE A 75 11.90 -2.89 -9.42
N SER A 76 11.81 -3.66 -8.33
CA SER A 76 10.72 -3.50 -7.37
C SER A 76 11.08 -2.55 -6.23
N ASP A 77 10.05 -1.89 -5.67
CA ASP A 77 10.14 -1.04 -4.49
C ASP A 77 11.17 0.10 -4.64
N VAL A 78 11.04 0.84 -5.74
CA VAL A 78 11.90 1.98 -6.05
C VAL A 78 11.54 3.15 -5.13
N LEU A 79 12.53 3.60 -4.36
CA LEU A 79 12.42 4.73 -3.44
C LEU A 79 12.78 6.05 -4.11
N LYS A 80 13.67 6.01 -5.12
CA LYS A 80 14.16 7.19 -5.82
C LYS A 80 14.53 6.86 -7.26
N ILE A 81 14.17 7.73 -8.18
CA ILE A 81 14.60 7.74 -9.57
C ILE A 81 15.67 8.84 -9.70
N GLU A 82 16.94 8.46 -9.97
CA GLU A 82 18.06 9.38 -9.99
C GLU A 82 18.38 9.88 -11.41
N ALA A 83 18.20 8.99 -12.39
CA ALA A 83 18.39 9.28 -13.81
C ALA A 83 17.57 8.29 -14.65
N ASN A 84 17.58 8.42 -15.97
CA ASN A 84 16.75 7.62 -16.87
C ASN A 84 16.82 6.08 -16.68
N ASN A 85 17.90 5.56 -16.12
CA ASN A 85 18.08 4.12 -15.89
C ASN A 85 18.75 3.80 -14.54
N ILE A 86 18.77 4.77 -13.62
CA ILE A 86 19.40 4.61 -12.29
C ILE A 86 18.37 4.81 -11.21
N TYR A 87 18.24 3.81 -10.36
CA TYR A 87 17.20 3.70 -9.34
C TYR A 87 17.80 3.35 -7.98
N THR A 88 17.26 3.91 -6.91
CA THR A 88 17.50 3.43 -5.54
C THR A 88 16.28 2.65 -5.06
N ARG A 89 16.49 1.43 -4.60
CA ARG A 89 15.44 0.55 -4.09
C ARG A 89 15.75 0.03 -2.69
N ALA A 90 14.71 -0.32 -1.94
CA ALA A 90 14.84 -1.01 -0.66
C ALA A 90 15.07 -2.51 -0.86
N ILE A 91 16.00 -3.08 -0.09
CA ILE A 91 16.22 -4.52 0.07
C ILE A 91 16.38 -4.87 1.55
N TYR A 92 16.34 -6.16 1.92
CA TYR A 92 16.39 -6.63 3.31
C TYR A 92 15.35 -5.93 4.21
N ALA A 93 14.08 -5.94 3.78
CA ALA A 93 12.97 -5.30 4.48
C ALA A 93 13.22 -3.80 4.80
N GLY A 94 13.83 -3.08 3.86
CA GLY A 94 14.08 -1.64 3.98
C GLY A 94 15.35 -1.25 4.75
N ASN A 95 16.12 -2.22 5.27
CA ASN A 95 17.34 -1.94 6.03
C ASN A 95 18.54 -1.55 5.14
N VAL A 96 18.48 -1.89 3.85
CA VAL A 96 19.55 -1.58 2.90
C VAL A 96 18.95 -0.91 1.67
N HIS A 97 19.56 0.17 1.23
CA HIS A 97 19.25 0.83 -0.04
C HIS A 97 20.27 0.41 -1.09
N ALA A 98 19.79 -0.26 -2.14
CA ALA A 98 20.61 -0.65 -3.28
C ALA A 98 20.43 0.37 -4.41
N ARG A 99 21.53 0.91 -4.92
CA ARG A 99 21.55 1.72 -6.13
C ARG A 99 21.79 0.82 -7.33
N ILE A 100 20.84 0.82 -8.27
CA ILE A 100 20.80 -0.11 -9.41
C ILE A 100 20.78 0.67 -10.70
N GLN A 101 21.52 0.20 -11.70
CA GLN A 101 21.40 0.65 -13.08
C GLN A 101 20.80 -0.47 -13.91
N SER A 102 19.73 -0.17 -14.67
CA SER A 102 19.16 -1.09 -15.66
C SER A 102 19.76 -0.84 -17.03
N ASN A 103 20.06 -1.94 -17.73
CA ASN A 103 20.49 -1.90 -19.13
C ASN A 103 19.43 -2.50 -20.07
N ASP A 104 18.26 -2.85 -19.53
CA ASP A 104 17.16 -3.40 -20.32
C ASP A 104 16.58 -2.32 -21.26
N PRO A 105 16.11 -2.73 -22.46
CA PRO A 105 15.52 -1.82 -23.42
C PRO A 105 14.22 -1.18 -22.91
N ILE A 106 13.47 -1.91 -22.08
CA ILE A 106 12.28 -1.44 -21.37
C ILE A 106 12.53 -1.62 -19.89
N GLN A 107 12.29 -0.57 -19.13
CA GLN A 107 12.49 -0.60 -17.68
C GLN A 107 11.15 -0.78 -16.98
N LEU A 108 11.00 -1.87 -16.24
CA LEU A 108 9.78 -2.20 -15.52
C LEU A 108 9.97 -1.99 -14.03
N LEU A 109 9.14 -1.11 -13.43
CA LEU A 109 9.33 -0.64 -12.07
C LEU A 109 8.07 -0.83 -11.22
N THR A 110 8.25 -1.14 -9.93
CA THR A 110 7.26 -0.76 -8.93
C THR A 110 7.85 0.33 -8.04
N VAL A 111 7.08 1.39 -7.76
CA VAL A 111 7.54 2.55 -6.99
C VAL A 111 6.86 2.62 -5.62
N HIS A 112 7.61 3.03 -4.63
CA HIS A 112 7.12 3.29 -3.27
C HIS A 112 6.38 4.62 -3.27
N SER A 113 5.08 4.58 -3.56
CA SER A 113 4.29 5.77 -3.92
C SER A 113 4.27 6.87 -2.86
N SER A 114 4.38 6.53 -1.56
CA SER A 114 4.42 7.50 -0.46
C SER A 114 5.64 8.44 -0.49
N LEU A 115 6.70 8.07 -1.22
CA LEU A 115 7.93 8.87 -1.35
C LEU A 115 7.92 9.82 -2.55
N PHE A 116 6.83 9.85 -3.32
CA PHE A 116 6.67 10.70 -4.49
C PHE A 116 5.52 11.67 -4.29
N GLU A 117 5.75 12.93 -4.64
CA GLU A 117 4.70 13.94 -4.56
C GLU A 117 3.57 13.64 -5.56
N PRO A 118 2.30 13.69 -5.12
CA PRO A 118 1.17 13.47 -6.01
C PRO A 118 1.01 14.62 -7.00
N ILE A 119 0.74 14.28 -8.26
CA ILE A 119 0.36 15.26 -9.27
C ILE A 119 -1.10 15.69 -9.06
N SER A 120 -1.46 16.89 -9.54
CA SER A 120 -2.85 17.37 -9.50
C SER A 120 -3.79 16.45 -10.28
N ASN A 121 -4.90 16.07 -9.65
CA ASN A 121 -5.99 15.29 -10.26
C ASN A 121 -6.85 16.09 -11.25
N GLU A 122 -6.57 17.39 -11.39
CA GLU A 122 -7.30 18.31 -12.25
C GLU A 122 -6.35 19.15 -13.11
N GLY A 123 -6.88 19.70 -14.19
CA GLY A 123 -6.14 20.59 -15.11
C GLY A 123 -5.60 19.88 -16.35
N GLY A 124 -5.79 18.57 -16.47
CA GLY A 124 -5.46 17.80 -17.68
C GLY A 124 -6.67 17.62 -18.61
N ASN A 125 -6.36 17.25 -19.86
CA ASN A 125 -7.34 16.86 -20.88
C ASN A 125 -6.70 15.81 -21.80
N ALA A 126 -6.28 14.68 -21.24
CA ALA A 126 -5.62 13.62 -21.96
C ALA A 126 -6.57 12.91 -22.93
N GLN A 127 -6.08 12.56 -24.10
CA GLN A 127 -6.84 11.76 -25.07
C GLN A 127 -7.04 10.34 -24.52
N ILE A 128 -8.28 9.84 -24.56
CA ILE A 128 -8.58 8.43 -24.22
C ILE A 128 -8.47 7.61 -25.50
N ILE A 129 -7.57 6.64 -25.49
CA ILE A 129 -7.34 5.68 -26.58
C ILE A 129 -7.90 4.33 -26.13
N ILE A 130 -8.85 3.80 -26.88
CA ILE A 130 -9.40 2.46 -26.63
C ILE A 130 -8.57 1.45 -27.39
N LYS A 131 -8.09 0.42 -26.69
CA LYS A 131 -7.43 -0.74 -27.28
C LYS A 131 -8.25 -1.99 -26.96
N ASP A 132 -8.29 -2.91 -27.93
CA ASP A 132 -8.97 -4.19 -27.75
C ASP A 132 -8.25 -5.03 -26.68
N ALA A 133 -9.05 -5.68 -25.85
CA ALA A 133 -8.53 -6.63 -24.89
C ALA A 133 -8.07 -7.92 -25.60
N PRO A 134 -6.91 -8.48 -25.24
CA PRO A 134 -6.54 -9.80 -25.72
C PRO A 134 -7.52 -10.85 -25.20
N LEU A 135 -7.64 -11.97 -25.90
CA LEU A 135 -8.45 -13.10 -25.44
C LEU A 135 -7.92 -13.60 -24.08
N PRO A 136 -8.79 -14.03 -23.15
CA PRO A 136 -8.38 -14.52 -21.83
C PRO A 136 -7.48 -15.76 -21.97
N LEU A 137 -6.47 -15.87 -21.10
CA LEU A 137 -5.58 -17.02 -21.10
C LEU A 137 -6.21 -18.28 -20.50
N ASN A 138 -7.25 -18.13 -19.69
CA ASN A 138 -7.96 -19.25 -19.03
C ASN A 138 -7.06 -20.21 -18.24
N LEU A 139 -5.95 -19.70 -17.69
CA LEU A 139 -5.03 -20.48 -16.86
C LEU A 139 -5.56 -20.63 -15.44
N THR A 140 -6.21 -19.58 -14.94
CA THR A 140 -6.87 -19.55 -13.62
C THR A 140 -8.29 -19.01 -13.78
N SER A 141 -9.11 -19.16 -12.76
CA SER A 141 -10.46 -18.59 -12.71
C SER A 141 -10.69 -17.92 -11.35
N TRP A 142 -11.30 -16.74 -11.37
CA TRP A 142 -11.79 -16.14 -10.14
C TRP A 142 -12.92 -16.98 -9.55
N GLN A 143 -12.89 -17.17 -8.23
CA GLN A 143 -13.89 -17.97 -7.54
C GLN A 143 -14.80 -17.10 -6.67
N SER A 144 -14.21 -16.38 -5.75
CA SER A 144 -14.93 -15.47 -4.85
C SER A 144 -13.97 -14.56 -4.09
N GLU A 145 -14.49 -13.46 -3.60
CA GLU A 145 -13.84 -12.61 -2.63
C GLU A 145 -14.80 -12.22 -1.53
N LYS A 146 -14.28 -11.99 -0.34
CA LYS A 146 -15.04 -11.47 0.79
C LYS A 146 -14.47 -10.10 1.13
N ILE A 147 -15.24 -9.05 0.88
CA ILE A 147 -14.89 -7.68 1.22
C ILE A 147 -15.59 -7.32 2.53
N ASN A 148 -14.83 -7.04 3.57
CA ASN A 148 -15.36 -6.50 4.80
C ASN A 148 -15.57 -4.99 4.61
N LYS A 149 -16.81 -4.55 4.54
CA LYS A 149 -17.13 -3.12 4.48
C LYS A 149 -16.88 -2.50 5.86
N SER A 150 -16.14 -1.41 5.88
CA SER A 150 -15.91 -0.59 7.06
C SER A 150 -16.30 0.85 6.71
N ASP A 151 -16.93 1.54 7.65
CA ASP A 151 -17.20 2.98 7.53
C ASP A 151 -15.97 3.84 7.85
N ARG A 152 -14.88 3.21 8.34
CA ARG A 152 -13.60 3.85 8.64
C ARG A 152 -12.80 4.11 7.36
N PRO A 153 -11.94 5.13 7.35
CA PRO A 153 -11.05 5.38 6.22
C PRO A 153 -10.21 4.15 5.86
N ALA A 154 -9.91 3.97 4.58
CA ALA A 154 -8.97 2.94 4.16
C ALA A 154 -7.55 3.28 4.64
N LEU A 155 -6.76 2.26 5.00
CA LEU A 155 -5.38 2.44 5.47
C LEU A 155 -4.51 3.22 4.48
N THR A 156 -4.74 3.08 3.18
CA THR A 156 -3.97 3.74 2.11
C THR A 156 -4.22 5.25 2.02
N ASP A 157 -5.38 5.72 2.47
CA ASP A 157 -5.84 7.10 2.26
C ASP A 157 -5.98 7.88 3.58
N ALA A 158 -5.82 7.18 4.72
CA ALA A 158 -6.04 7.76 6.03
C ALA A 158 -4.91 8.72 6.42
N LYS A 159 -5.28 9.88 6.96
CA LYS A 159 -4.34 10.83 7.55
C LYS A 159 -3.86 10.42 8.94
N ILE A 160 -4.67 9.66 9.66
CA ILE A 160 -4.37 9.13 10.98
C ILE A 160 -4.56 7.61 10.94
N VAL A 161 -3.57 6.87 11.40
CA VAL A 161 -3.63 5.42 11.57
C VAL A 161 -3.35 5.05 13.01
N ILE A 162 -4.22 4.27 13.62
CA ILE A 162 -4.01 3.69 14.95
C ILE A 162 -3.87 2.18 14.78
N SER A 163 -2.72 1.64 15.17
CA SER A 163 -2.40 0.23 14.94
C SER A 163 -2.21 -0.51 16.27
N GLY A 164 -2.88 -1.66 16.38
CA GLY A 164 -2.79 -2.53 17.54
C GLY A 164 -1.79 -3.67 17.37
N GLY A 165 -1.03 -3.93 18.45
CA GLY A 165 -0.12 -5.05 18.55
C GLY A 165 -0.71 -6.25 19.31
N ARG A 166 0.10 -7.32 19.41
CA ARG A 166 -0.27 -8.55 20.12
C ARG A 166 -0.45 -8.35 21.63
N SER A 167 0.09 -7.26 22.20
CA SER A 167 -0.04 -6.93 23.63
C SER A 167 -1.48 -6.60 24.07
N LEU A 168 -2.41 -6.41 23.10
CA LEU A 168 -3.85 -6.29 23.39
C LEU A 168 -4.48 -7.59 23.91
N GLY A 169 -3.90 -8.75 23.58
CA GLY A 169 -4.20 -10.04 24.22
C GLY A 169 -5.41 -10.79 23.67
N SER A 170 -6.40 -10.12 23.08
CA SER A 170 -7.59 -10.74 22.47
C SER A 170 -8.23 -9.84 21.40
N GLU A 171 -9.10 -10.42 20.57
CA GLU A 171 -9.95 -9.68 19.62
C GLU A 171 -10.88 -8.69 20.36
N GLU A 172 -11.45 -9.13 21.47
CA GLU A 172 -12.33 -8.29 22.30
C GLU A 172 -11.58 -7.03 22.81
N ASN A 173 -10.41 -7.21 23.39
CA ASN A 173 -9.59 -6.09 23.84
C ASN A 173 -9.12 -5.21 22.69
N PHE A 174 -8.73 -5.82 21.56
CA PHE A 174 -8.32 -5.08 20.35
C PHE A 174 -9.42 -4.12 19.92
N ASN A 175 -10.66 -4.58 19.87
CA ASN A 175 -11.80 -3.76 19.50
C ASN A 175 -12.20 -2.78 20.61
N ASN A 176 -12.32 -3.22 21.86
CA ASN A 176 -12.81 -2.37 22.95
C ASN A 176 -11.86 -1.24 23.31
N VAL A 177 -10.56 -1.46 23.16
CA VAL A 177 -9.55 -0.44 23.49
C VAL A 177 -9.33 0.52 22.31
N LEU A 178 -9.21 0.02 21.09
CA LEU A 178 -8.82 0.85 19.96
C LEU A 178 -10.00 1.51 19.25
N SER A 179 -11.14 0.81 19.08
CA SER A 179 -12.26 1.34 18.28
C SER A 179 -12.78 2.68 18.80
N PRO A 180 -12.96 2.91 20.12
CA PRO A 180 -13.43 4.22 20.60
C PRO A 180 -12.49 5.37 20.24
N LEU A 181 -11.16 5.15 20.31
CA LEU A 181 -10.17 6.16 19.97
C LEU A 181 -10.12 6.38 18.45
N VAL A 182 -10.15 5.29 17.65
CA VAL A 182 -10.16 5.32 16.19
C VAL A 182 -11.36 6.10 15.67
N ASP A 183 -12.54 5.83 16.20
CA ASP A 183 -13.79 6.44 15.77
C ASP A 183 -13.86 7.94 16.18
N GLU A 184 -13.34 8.29 17.36
CA GLU A 184 -13.30 9.67 17.85
C GLU A 184 -12.46 10.58 16.96
N VAL A 185 -11.27 10.09 16.53
CA VAL A 185 -10.35 10.91 15.73
C VAL A 185 -10.51 10.69 14.22
N GLY A 186 -11.46 9.85 13.78
CA GLY A 186 -11.66 9.53 12.39
C GLY A 186 -10.46 8.81 11.73
N ALA A 187 -9.76 7.98 12.50
CA ALA A 187 -8.57 7.27 12.04
C ALA A 187 -8.91 5.99 11.27
N ALA A 188 -7.95 5.47 10.50
CA ALA A 188 -7.98 4.08 10.07
C ALA A 188 -7.45 3.16 11.17
N LEU A 189 -8.06 1.99 11.30
CA LEU A 189 -7.59 0.94 12.21
C LEU A 189 -6.58 0.06 11.50
N GLY A 190 -5.41 -0.12 12.12
CA GLY A 190 -4.34 -1.00 11.68
C GLY A 190 -4.05 -2.11 12.69
N ALA A 191 -3.35 -3.14 12.24
CA ALA A 191 -2.90 -4.24 13.09
C ALA A 191 -1.49 -4.70 12.71
N THR A 192 -0.75 -5.22 13.69
CA THR A 192 0.47 -5.97 13.37
C THR A 192 0.14 -7.35 12.86
N ARG A 193 1.06 -7.95 12.06
CA ARG A 193 0.92 -9.34 11.65
C ARG A 193 0.70 -10.28 12.84
N ALA A 194 1.41 -10.06 13.94
CA ALA A 194 1.27 -10.90 15.14
C ALA A 194 -0.13 -10.81 15.78
N ALA A 195 -0.82 -9.68 15.68
CA ALA A 195 -2.21 -9.55 16.11
C ALA A 195 -3.17 -10.25 15.14
N VAL A 196 -2.91 -10.15 13.83
CA VAL A 196 -3.69 -10.85 12.80
C VAL A 196 -3.54 -12.36 12.92
N ASP A 197 -2.30 -12.87 13.01
CA ASP A 197 -2.01 -14.30 13.17
C ASP A 197 -2.62 -14.88 14.48
N ALA A 198 -2.78 -14.04 15.51
CA ALA A 198 -3.46 -14.40 16.76
C ALA A 198 -5.00 -14.31 16.69
N GLY A 199 -5.56 -13.88 15.54
CA GLY A 199 -6.99 -13.75 15.32
C GLY A 199 -7.62 -12.50 15.96
N TYR A 200 -6.84 -11.47 16.35
CA TYR A 200 -7.38 -10.25 16.96
C TYR A 200 -7.92 -9.26 15.93
N ALA A 201 -7.44 -9.35 14.70
CA ALA A 201 -7.80 -8.45 13.62
C ALA A 201 -7.81 -9.18 12.27
N PRO A 202 -8.63 -8.74 11.30
CA PRO A 202 -8.63 -9.32 9.97
C PRO A 202 -7.37 -8.92 9.18
N ASN A 203 -7.02 -9.74 8.18
CA ASN A 203 -5.80 -9.55 7.39
C ASN A 203 -5.78 -8.24 6.59
N GLU A 204 -6.94 -7.73 6.21
CA GLU A 204 -7.11 -6.52 5.39
C GLU A 204 -6.57 -5.26 6.09
N ILE A 205 -6.52 -5.25 7.43
CA ILE A 205 -5.97 -4.13 8.19
C ILE A 205 -4.55 -4.37 8.70
N GLN A 206 -3.87 -5.40 8.19
CA GLN A 206 -2.47 -5.64 8.52
C GLN A 206 -1.58 -4.55 7.93
N VAL A 207 -0.80 -3.87 8.79
CA VAL A 207 0.25 -2.92 8.39
C VAL A 207 1.60 -3.62 8.41
N GLY A 208 2.37 -3.48 7.32
CA GLY A 208 3.71 -4.06 7.24
C GLY A 208 4.11 -4.47 5.83
N GLN A 209 5.27 -5.07 5.70
CA GLN A 209 5.86 -5.53 4.43
C GLN A 209 4.95 -6.51 3.66
N THR A 210 4.23 -7.37 4.36
CA THR A 210 3.29 -8.34 3.80
C THR A 210 1.84 -7.87 3.92
N GLY A 211 1.62 -6.70 4.49
CA GLY A 211 0.34 -6.02 4.62
C GLY A 211 0.28 -4.75 3.78
N VAL A 212 -0.46 -3.78 4.28
CA VAL A 212 -0.55 -2.45 3.69
C VAL A 212 0.64 -1.61 4.16
N VAL A 213 1.26 -0.88 3.23
CA VAL A 213 2.24 0.17 3.55
C VAL A 213 1.48 1.49 3.65
N VAL A 214 1.69 2.20 4.75
CA VAL A 214 1.00 3.44 5.08
C VAL A 214 2.01 4.58 5.32
N ALA A 215 1.61 5.81 5.03
CA ALA A 215 2.37 7.01 5.32
C ALA A 215 1.42 8.15 5.77
N PRO A 216 0.71 7.98 6.90
CA PRO A 216 -0.21 8.99 7.41
C PRO A 216 0.54 10.20 8.00
N ASP A 217 -0.19 11.29 8.23
CA ASP A 217 0.31 12.42 9.01
C ASP A 217 0.61 12.02 10.48
N LEU A 218 -0.17 11.08 11.03
CA LEU A 218 0.00 10.56 12.38
C LEU A 218 -0.21 9.04 12.41
N TYR A 219 0.77 8.33 12.93
CA TYR A 219 0.71 6.90 13.22
C TYR A 219 0.81 6.64 14.72
N ILE A 220 -0.19 6.02 15.32
CA ILE A 220 -0.19 5.65 16.74
C ILE A 220 -0.05 4.13 16.87
N ALA A 221 1.07 3.68 17.41
CA ALA A 221 1.37 2.28 17.66
C ALA A 221 1.03 1.90 19.11
N VAL A 222 0.00 1.08 19.31
CA VAL A 222 -0.50 0.66 20.63
C VAL A 222 -0.15 -0.80 20.90
N GLY A 223 0.73 -1.05 21.88
CA GLY A 223 1.17 -2.40 22.22
C GLY A 223 1.91 -3.11 21.08
N VAL A 224 2.59 -2.34 20.23
CA VAL A 224 3.39 -2.81 19.09
C VAL A 224 4.84 -2.94 19.53
N TYR A 225 5.48 -4.07 19.23
CA TYR A 225 6.90 -4.27 19.55
C TYR A 225 7.85 -3.53 18.60
N GLY A 226 7.50 -3.42 17.30
CA GLY A 226 8.34 -2.77 16.29
C GLY A 226 9.25 -3.73 15.52
N ALA A 227 8.75 -4.92 15.17
CA ALA A 227 9.48 -5.81 14.25
C ALA A 227 9.72 -5.12 12.90
N ASN A 228 10.88 -5.38 12.26
CA ASN A 228 11.30 -4.72 11.01
C ASN A 228 10.23 -4.77 9.91
N GLN A 229 9.50 -5.90 9.82
CA GLN A 229 8.44 -6.06 8.82
C GLN A 229 7.25 -5.14 9.06
N HIS A 230 6.93 -4.84 10.33
CA HIS A 230 5.89 -3.86 10.68
C HIS A 230 6.39 -2.43 10.45
N VAL A 231 7.59 -2.14 10.92
CA VAL A 231 8.24 -0.83 10.74
C VAL A 231 8.34 -0.46 9.27
N TYR A 232 8.70 -1.41 8.40
CA TYR A 232 8.69 -1.19 6.94
C TYR A 232 7.38 -0.61 6.42
N GLY A 233 6.25 -1.04 6.99
CA GLY A 233 4.92 -0.59 6.56
C GLY A 233 4.49 0.76 7.12
N MET A 234 5.21 1.37 8.08
CA MET A 234 4.75 2.60 8.74
C MET A 234 5.84 3.67 8.92
N LYS A 235 7.10 3.36 8.64
CA LYS A 235 8.25 4.25 8.89
C LYS A 235 8.21 5.59 8.13
N ASP A 236 7.45 5.67 7.05
CA ASP A 236 7.31 6.89 6.24
C ASP A 236 6.16 7.78 6.74
N SER A 237 5.56 7.44 7.89
CA SER A 237 4.60 8.30 8.59
C SER A 237 5.27 9.59 9.04
N ARG A 238 4.55 10.72 8.96
CA ARG A 238 5.12 12.03 9.31
C ARG A 238 5.42 12.18 10.79
N VAL A 239 4.54 11.65 11.63
CA VAL A 239 4.70 11.60 13.10
C VAL A 239 4.32 10.21 13.58
N VAL A 240 5.17 9.63 14.41
CA VAL A 240 4.96 8.31 15.03
C VAL A 240 4.87 8.46 16.53
N VAL A 241 3.77 7.98 17.11
CA VAL A 241 3.56 7.87 18.55
C VAL A 241 3.53 6.40 18.94
N ALA A 242 4.27 6.01 19.97
CA ALA A 242 4.28 4.64 20.48
C ALA A 242 3.85 4.55 21.92
N ILE A 243 2.95 3.62 22.24
CA ILE A 243 2.52 3.27 23.60
C ILE A 243 2.86 1.80 23.84
N ASN A 244 3.76 1.53 24.74
CA ASN A 244 4.16 0.18 25.12
C ASN A 244 4.63 0.15 26.59
N ASN A 245 4.35 -0.93 27.30
CA ASN A 245 4.81 -1.10 28.68
C ASN A 245 6.25 -1.62 28.78
N ASP A 246 6.82 -2.14 27.68
CA ASP A 246 8.22 -2.55 27.59
C ASP A 246 9.07 -1.36 27.11
N PRO A 247 9.92 -0.77 27.97
CA PRO A 247 10.78 0.35 27.58
C PRO A 247 11.82 -0.02 26.51
N ASP A 248 12.13 -1.31 26.35
CA ASP A 248 13.09 -1.82 25.38
C ASP A 248 12.43 -2.23 24.06
N ALA A 249 11.11 -2.02 23.92
CA ALA A 249 10.41 -2.30 22.67
C ALA A 249 11.02 -1.52 21.51
N THR A 250 11.39 -2.22 20.44
CA THR A 250 12.08 -1.65 19.27
C THR A 250 11.30 -0.51 18.61
N ILE A 251 9.96 -0.46 18.79
CA ILE A 251 9.11 0.60 18.21
C ILE A 251 9.55 2.00 18.67
N PHE A 252 10.09 2.14 19.87
CA PHE A 252 10.55 3.42 20.39
C PHE A 252 11.74 4.00 19.64
N GLN A 253 12.50 3.18 18.88
CA GLN A 253 13.58 3.66 18.02
C GLN A 253 13.06 4.39 16.77
N PHE A 254 11.79 4.21 16.43
CA PHE A 254 11.11 4.79 15.27
C PHE A 254 10.04 5.80 15.64
N ALA A 255 9.77 5.97 16.94
CA ALA A 255 8.76 6.88 17.45
C ALA A 255 9.33 8.27 17.70
N ASP A 256 8.61 9.31 17.25
CA ASP A 256 8.89 10.70 17.62
C ASP A 256 8.47 10.98 19.08
N TYR A 257 7.41 10.30 19.52
CA TYR A 257 6.91 10.37 20.89
C TYR A 257 6.66 8.97 21.43
N GLY A 258 7.24 8.66 22.58
CA GLY A 258 7.08 7.37 23.25
C GLY A 258 6.46 7.52 24.62
N LEU A 259 5.45 6.71 24.91
CA LEU A 259 4.86 6.60 26.26
C LEU A 259 5.09 5.18 26.77
N VAL A 260 5.93 5.05 27.80
CA VAL A 260 6.11 3.77 28.52
C VAL A 260 5.02 3.64 29.55
N ALA A 261 3.92 2.99 29.19
CA ALA A 261 2.73 2.85 30.02
C ALA A 261 1.93 1.59 29.66
N TYR A 262 1.03 1.21 30.58
CA TYR A 262 0.08 0.14 30.36
C TYR A 262 -1.04 0.62 29.42
N LEU A 263 -1.16 0.00 28.26
CA LEU A 263 -2.04 0.46 27.18
C LEU A 263 -3.52 0.54 27.60
N PHE A 264 -3.97 -0.35 28.50
CA PHE A 264 -5.36 -0.38 28.98
C PHE A 264 -5.72 0.79 29.92
N GLU A 265 -4.73 1.54 30.38
CA GLU A 265 -4.89 2.79 31.16
C GLU A 265 -4.65 4.00 30.22
N ALA A 266 -3.54 4.00 29.50
CA ALA A 266 -3.11 5.12 28.68
C ALA A 266 -4.07 5.45 27.52
N VAL A 267 -4.63 4.43 26.82
CA VAL A 267 -5.53 4.68 25.69
C VAL A 267 -6.87 5.25 26.11
N PRO A 268 -7.57 4.76 27.16
CA PRO A 268 -8.77 5.38 27.67
C PRO A 268 -8.53 6.81 28.21
N GLU A 269 -7.40 7.07 28.87
CA GLU A 269 -7.04 8.41 29.34
C GLU A 269 -6.83 9.36 28.16
N MET A 270 -6.08 8.94 27.15
CA MET A 270 -5.92 9.70 25.90
C MET A 270 -7.28 10.03 25.26
N LEU A 271 -8.18 9.07 25.16
CA LEU A 271 -9.52 9.27 24.62
C LEU A 271 -10.31 10.33 25.41
N ASN A 272 -10.21 10.31 26.75
CA ASN A 272 -10.89 11.29 27.59
C ASN A 272 -10.34 12.72 27.39
N LEU A 273 -9.01 12.86 27.29
CA LEU A 273 -8.35 14.13 27.03
C LEU A 273 -8.67 14.72 25.65
N ILE A 274 -8.92 13.87 24.65
CA ILE A 274 -9.30 14.33 23.30
C ILE A 274 -10.73 14.84 23.26
N LYS A 275 -11.60 14.34 24.15
CA LYS A 275 -13.02 14.76 24.24
C LYS A 275 -13.25 16.04 25.03
N GLU A 276 -12.28 16.48 25.83
CA GLU A 276 -12.31 17.75 26.55
C GLU A 276 -12.00 18.95 25.63
#